data_9b514905d7144a61d44f5ba1e671cbbb
#
_entry.id   9b514905d7144a61d44f5ba1e671cbbb
#
_cell.length_a   1.000
_cell.length_b   1.000
_cell.length_c   1.000
_cell.angle_alpha   90.00
_cell.angle_beta   90.00
_cell.angle_gamma   90.00
#
_symmetry.space_group_name_H-M   'P 1'
#
loop_
_entity.id
_entity.type
_entity.pdbx_description
1 polymer ?
#
loop_
_entity_poly.entity_id
_entity_poly.type
_entity_poly.pdbx_seq_one_letter_code
_entity_poly.pdbx_strand_id
1 'polypeptide(L)'
;MSIKTILGYEIQPGVSPEDYEAWLFDVHAPDLLANPYLDRIVFNKVLRPVREASGGSADVPVGYTFYRIAEMHYADETAYENYLAWFREHPIPADRGPAGRTDFKFYLVTESTEVTR
;
A
#
# COMPACT_ATOMS: atom_id res chain seq x y z
N MET A 1 0.16 16.94 12.26
CA MET A 1 -0.48 15.63 12.13
C MET A 1 -0.13 15.02 10.79
N SER A 2 0.34 13.80 10.80
CA SER A 2 0.67 13.13 9.55
C SER A 2 -0.55 12.45 8.95
N ILE A 3 -0.55 12.37 7.63
CA ILE A 3 -1.55 11.66 6.85
C ILE A 3 -0.88 10.44 6.26
N LYS A 4 -1.59 9.33 6.22
CA LYS A 4 -1.15 8.18 5.45
C LYS A 4 -2.33 7.51 4.76
N THR A 5 -2.07 6.99 3.58
CA THR A 5 -3.03 6.09 2.94
C THR A 5 -2.68 4.66 3.34
N ILE A 6 -3.70 3.87 3.62
CA ILE A 6 -3.56 2.46 3.94
C ILE A 6 -4.30 1.68 2.88
N LEU A 7 -3.64 0.71 2.28
CA LEU A 7 -4.22 -0.09 1.22
C LEU A 7 -3.93 -1.57 1.45
N GLY A 8 -4.95 -2.40 1.25
CA GLY A 8 -4.82 -3.84 1.30
C GLY A 8 -5.10 -4.43 -0.07
N TYR A 9 -4.29 -5.39 -0.50
CA TYR A 9 -4.42 -5.91 -1.84
C TYR A 9 -3.95 -7.35 -1.97
N GLU A 10 -4.43 -7.96 -3.05
CA GLU A 10 -4.00 -9.26 -3.55
C GLU A 10 -3.29 -9.07 -4.88
N ILE A 11 -2.56 -10.09 -5.30
CA ILE A 11 -2.00 -10.15 -6.66
C ILE A 11 -3.10 -10.57 -7.61
N GLN A 12 -3.20 -9.94 -8.76
CA GLN A 12 -4.17 -10.34 -9.78
C GLN A 12 -3.94 -11.80 -10.22
N PRO A 13 -5.02 -12.55 -10.50
CA PRO A 13 -4.89 -13.91 -11.02
C PRO A 13 -4.01 -13.96 -12.26
N GLY A 14 -3.13 -14.96 -12.31
CA GLY A 14 -2.23 -15.13 -13.44
C GLY A 14 -0.89 -14.40 -13.33
N VAL A 15 -0.72 -13.56 -12.33
CA VAL A 15 0.58 -12.92 -12.05
C VAL A 15 1.29 -13.71 -10.96
N SER A 16 2.51 -14.15 -11.22
CA SER A 16 3.28 -14.88 -10.22
C SER A 16 3.78 -13.94 -9.11
N PRO A 17 3.95 -14.44 -7.87
CA PRO A 17 4.54 -13.62 -6.82
C PRO A 17 5.92 -13.06 -7.18
N GLU A 18 6.75 -13.82 -7.87
CA GLU A 18 8.07 -13.36 -8.31
C GLU A 18 7.98 -12.17 -9.26
N ASP A 19 7.10 -12.25 -10.26
CA ASP A 19 6.89 -11.18 -11.23
C ASP A 19 6.29 -9.95 -10.55
N TYR A 20 5.35 -10.17 -9.63
CA TYR A 20 4.74 -9.08 -8.88
C TYR A 20 5.77 -8.34 -8.02
N GLU A 21 6.61 -9.07 -7.28
CA GLU A 21 7.64 -8.47 -6.43
C GLU A 21 8.66 -7.70 -7.26
N ALA A 22 9.08 -8.23 -8.40
CA ALA A 22 10.00 -7.54 -9.30
C ALA A 22 9.39 -6.22 -9.79
N TRP A 23 8.15 -6.25 -10.24
CA TRP A 23 7.46 -5.04 -10.68
C TRP A 23 7.28 -4.05 -9.52
N LEU A 24 6.84 -4.53 -8.35
CA LEU A 24 6.55 -3.67 -7.21
C LEU A 24 7.77 -2.88 -6.76
N PHE A 25 8.91 -3.56 -6.61
CA PHE A 25 10.12 -2.94 -6.08
C PHE A 25 11.00 -2.29 -7.14
N ASP A 26 11.05 -2.83 -8.35
CA ASP A 26 11.94 -2.33 -9.40
C ASP A 26 11.29 -1.25 -10.28
N VAL A 27 9.96 -1.25 -10.39
CA VAL A 27 9.23 -0.34 -11.25
C VAL A 27 8.29 0.57 -10.47
N HIS A 28 7.35 -0.01 -9.72
CA HIS A 28 6.26 0.75 -9.13
C HIS A 28 6.71 1.63 -7.96
N ALA A 29 7.47 1.10 -7.03
CA ALA A 29 7.94 1.89 -5.89
C ALA A 29 8.81 3.07 -6.34
N PRO A 30 9.79 2.91 -7.26
CA PRO A 30 10.50 4.08 -7.79
C PRO A 30 9.61 5.08 -8.50
N ASP A 31 8.61 4.64 -9.27
CA ASP A 31 7.68 5.54 -9.94
C ASP A 31 6.86 6.36 -8.93
N LEU A 32 6.43 5.75 -7.84
CA LEU A 32 5.72 6.45 -6.77
C LEU A 32 6.64 7.43 -6.03
N LEU A 33 7.85 7.01 -5.71
CA LEU A 33 8.82 7.84 -4.98
C LEU A 33 9.42 8.96 -5.81
N ALA A 34 9.20 8.98 -7.11
CA ALA A 34 9.52 10.13 -7.95
C ALA A 34 8.66 11.34 -7.59
N ASN A 35 7.51 11.11 -6.98
CA ASN A 35 6.63 12.18 -6.50
C ASN A 35 7.23 12.83 -5.24
N PRO A 36 7.58 14.13 -5.28
CA PRO A 36 8.30 14.76 -4.17
C PRO A 36 7.44 14.97 -2.91
N TYR A 37 6.13 14.75 -3.00
CA TYR A 37 5.22 14.94 -1.87
C TYR A 37 4.95 13.64 -1.10
N LEU A 38 5.47 12.51 -1.57
CA LEU A 38 5.40 11.24 -0.87
C LEU A 38 6.67 11.04 -0.06
N ASP A 39 6.53 10.92 1.27
CA ASP A 39 7.70 10.80 2.15
C ASP A 39 8.29 9.40 2.13
N ARG A 40 7.44 8.39 2.26
CA ARG A 40 7.90 6.99 2.29
C ARG A 40 6.74 6.04 2.06
N ILE A 41 7.09 4.82 1.70
CA ILE A 41 6.14 3.72 1.54
C ILE A 41 6.58 2.59 2.46
N VAL A 42 5.64 1.98 3.16
CA VAL A 42 5.88 0.78 3.96
C VAL A 42 5.04 -0.35 3.37
N PHE A 43 5.68 -1.42 2.94
CA PHE A 43 5.01 -2.60 2.42
C PHE A 43 5.02 -3.69 3.50
N ASN A 44 3.86 -3.93 4.11
CA ASN A 44 3.73 -4.94 5.14
C ASN A 44 3.23 -6.25 4.51
N LYS A 45 4.08 -7.26 4.46
CA LYS A 45 3.67 -8.57 3.99
C LYS A 45 2.86 -9.26 5.08
N VAL A 46 1.66 -9.70 4.72
CA VAL A 46 0.80 -10.41 5.67
C VAL A 46 1.32 -11.84 5.85
N LEU A 47 1.70 -12.20 7.06
CA LEU A 47 2.26 -13.51 7.35
C LEU A 47 1.19 -14.50 7.82
N ARG A 48 0.35 -14.09 8.76
CA ARG A 48 -0.69 -14.94 9.37
C ARG A 48 -1.57 -14.10 10.29
N PRO A 49 -2.72 -14.63 10.72
CA PRO A 49 -3.52 -13.97 11.74
C PRO A 49 -2.76 -13.80 13.06
N VAL A 50 -3.16 -12.79 13.82
CA VAL A 50 -2.63 -12.57 15.17
C VAL A 50 -3.05 -13.75 16.04
N ARG A 51 -2.15 -14.18 16.93
CA ARG A 51 -2.47 -15.21 17.92
C ARG A 51 -3.08 -14.57 19.16
N GLU A 52 -4.05 -15.28 19.74
CA GLU A 52 -4.55 -14.94 21.06
C GLU A 52 -3.51 -15.24 22.14
N ALA A 53 -3.59 -14.55 23.29
CA ALA A 53 -2.68 -14.79 24.40
C ALA A 53 -2.74 -16.23 24.90
N SER A 54 -3.87 -16.91 24.76
CA SER A 54 -4.04 -18.32 25.11
C SER A 54 -3.33 -19.28 24.14
N GLY A 55 -2.79 -18.80 23.04
CA GLY A 55 -2.07 -19.59 22.04
C GLY A 55 -2.86 -19.93 20.78
N GLY A 56 -4.18 -19.70 20.77
CA GLY A 56 -5.00 -19.87 19.56
C GLY A 56 -4.78 -18.76 18.56
N SER A 57 -5.10 -19.01 17.29
CA SER A 57 -5.12 -17.98 16.27
C SER A 57 -6.43 -17.23 16.30
N ALA A 58 -6.38 -15.91 16.07
CA ALA A 58 -7.60 -15.12 15.91
C ALA A 58 -8.30 -15.55 14.62
N ASP A 59 -9.63 -15.53 14.66
CA ASP A 59 -10.44 -15.82 13.47
C ASP A 59 -10.30 -14.68 12.45
N VAL A 60 -10.13 -15.07 11.19
CA VAL A 60 -10.12 -14.13 10.08
C VAL A 60 -11.34 -14.44 9.20
N PRO A 61 -12.22 -13.47 8.97
CA PRO A 61 -13.38 -13.68 8.10
C PRO A 61 -12.95 -14.13 6.71
N VAL A 62 -13.73 -15.05 6.13
CA VAL A 62 -13.48 -15.55 4.77
C VAL A 62 -13.51 -14.37 3.79
N GLY A 63 -12.51 -14.28 2.91
CA GLY A 63 -12.39 -13.21 1.93
C GLY A 63 -11.56 -12.00 2.40
N TYR A 64 -11.16 -11.96 3.67
CA TYR A 64 -10.27 -10.91 4.17
C TYR A 64 -8.82 -11.40 4.21
N THR A 65 -8.36 -11.87 3.06
CA THR A 65 -6.96 -12.25 2.87
C THR A 65 -6.27 -11.20 2.03
N PHE A 66 -5.08 -10.82 2.45
CA PHE A 66 -4.29 -9.82 1.74
C PHE A 66 -2.88 -10.33 1.53
N TYR A 67 -2.33 -10.06 0.35
CA TYR A 67 -0.93 -10.33 0.09
C TYR A 67 -0.06 -9.34 0.86
N ARG A 68 -0.43 -8.03 0.78
CA ARG A 68 0.23 -6.97 1.54
C ARG A 68 -0.79 -5.95 2.03
N ILE A 69 -0.45 -5.30 3.14
CA ILE A 69 -1.08 -4.07 3.58
C ILE A 69 0.00 -3.00 3.53
N ALA A 70 -0.16 -2.02 2.67
CA ALA A 70 0.84 -0.99 2.46
C ALA A 70 0.39 0.34 3.08
N GLU A 71 1.37 1.17 3.40
CA GLU A 71 1.16 2.51 3.91
C GLU A 71 1.98 3.48 3.08
N MET A 72 1.35 4.58 2.68
CA MET A 72 2.03 5.67 2.00
C MET A 72 1.93 6.90 2.89
N HIS A 73 3.06 7.47 3.28
CA HIS A 73 3.15 8.51 4.29
C HIS A 73 3.36 9.88 3.68
N TYR A 74 2.60 10.87 4.16
CA TYR A 74 2.63 12.26 3.73
C TYR A 74 2.79 13.17 4.96
N ALA A 75 3.42 14.33 4.80
CA ALA A 75 3.63 15.26 5.90
C ALA A 75 2.29 15.75 6.50
N ASP A 76 1.33 16.08 5.61
CA ASP A 76 0.02 16.61 5.99
C ASP A 76 -0.97 16.48 4.81
N GLU A 77 -2.18 16.97 4.99
CA GLU A 77 -3.20 16.93 3.93
C GLU A 77 -2.82 17.76 2.71
N THR A 78 -2.13 18.88 2.90
CA THR A 78 -1.65 19.69 1.78
C THR A 78 -0.66 18.91 0.94
N ALA A 79 0.26 18.19 1.56
CA ALA A 79 1.19 17.33 0.85
C ALA A 79 0.46 16.23 0.07
N TYR A 80 -0.57 15.63 0.66
CA TYR A 80 -1.37 14.62 -0.02
C TYR A 80 -2.10 15.21 -1.24
N GLU A 81 -2.70 16.39 -1.12
CA GLU A 81 -3.33 17.06 -2.25
C GLU A 81 -2.32 17.40 -3.36
N ASN A 82 -1.14 17.86 -2.98
CA ASN A 82 -0.05 18.13 -3.93
C ASN A 82 0.44 16.85 -4.60
N TYR A 83 0.47 15.75 -3.89
CA TYR A 83 0.80 14.43 -4.44
C TYR A 83 -0.18 14.05 -5.55
N LEU A 84 -1.47 14.21 -5.32
CA LEU A 84 -2.48 13.91 -6.33
C LEU A 84 -2.35 14.82 -7.55
N ALA A 85 -2.12 16.12 -7.32
CA ALA A 85 -1.93 17.10 -8.40
C ALA A 85 -0.70 16.77 -9.24
N TRP A 86 0.38 16.36 -8.60
CA TRP A 86 1.61 15.99 -9.27
C TRP A 86 1.40 14.82 -10.23
N PHE A 87 0.69 13.78 -9.82
CA PHE A 87 0.39 12.65 -10.70
C PHE A 87 -0.61 12.99 -11.81
N ARG A 88 -1.45 13.98 -11.63
CA ARG A 88 -2.28 14.48 -12.75
C ARG A 88 -1.43 15.09 -13.86
N GLU A 89 -0.31 15.72 -13.51
CA GLU A 89 0.64 16.33 -14.45
C GLU A 89 1.73 15.35 -14.93
N HIS A 90 2.01 14.31 -14.13
CA HIS A 90 3.05 13.32 -14.41
C HIS A 90 2.46 11.91 -14.28
N PRO A 91 1.49 11.54 -15.12
CA PRO A 91 0.82 10.26 -14.97
C PRO A 91 1.78 9.09 -15.20
N ILE A 92 1.60 8.04 -14.39
CA ILE A 92 2.34 6.78 -14.60
C ILE A 92 1.76 6.12 -15.86
N PRO A 93 2.59 5.74 -16.84
CA PRO A 93 2.10 5.02 -18.02
C PRO A 93 1.36 3.74 -17.62
N ALA A 94 0.30 3.41 -18.34
CA ALA A 94 -0.55 2.27 -18.02
C ALA A 94 0.21 0.94 -17.99
N ASP A 95 1.24 0.78 -18.83
CA ASP A 95 2.07 -0.42 -18.87
C ASP A 95 3.02 -0.56 -17.68
N ARG A 96 3.16 0.49 -16.87
CA ARG A 96 3.98 0.48 -15.65
C ARG A 96 3.15 0.50 -14.37
N GLY A 97 1.87 0.76 -14.47
CA GLY A 97 0.98 0.95 -13.31
C GLY A 97 0.42 -0.35 -12.73
N PRO A 98 -0.43 -0.23 -11.70
CA PRO A 98 -0.97 -1.39 -11.00
C PRO A 98 -2.08 -2.13 -11.74
N ALA A 99 -2.65 -1.56 -12.80
CA ALA A 99 -3.71 -2.20 -13.56
C ALA A 99 -3.24 -3.56 -14.12
N GLY A 100 -4.00 -4.60 -13.88
CA GLY A 100 -3.67 -5.95 -14.31
C GLY A 100 -2.66 -6.67 -13.41
N ARG A 101 -2.13 -6.02 -12.38
CA ARG A 101 -1.14 -6.58 -11.45
C ARG A 101 -1.65 -6.64 -10.03
N THR A 102 -2.26 -5.56 -9.55
CA THR A 102 -2.72 -5.41 -8.18
C THR A 102 -4.26 -5.44 -8.13
N ASP A 103 -4.79 -6.27 -7.24
CA ASP A 103 -6.22 -6.32 -6.95
C ASP A 103 -6.45 -5.60 -5.61
N PHE A 104 -6.83 -4.32 -5.67
CA PHE A 104 -7.04 -3.52 -4.47
C PHE A 104 -8.32 -3.93 -3.76
N LYS A 105 -8.22 -4.25 -2.48
CA LYS A 105 -9.37 -4.59 -1.63
C LYS A 105 -9.88 -3.38 -0.86
N PHE A 106 -8.98 -2.54 -0.39
CA PHE A 106 -9.34 -1.24 0.18
C PHE A 106 -8.19 -0.25 -0.04
N TYR A 107 -8.53 1.04 -0.01
CA TYR A 107 -7.57 2.12 -0.15
C TYR A 107 -8.15 3.35 0.56
N LEU A 108 -7.63 3.66 1.73
CA LEU A 108 -8.21 4.65 2.64
C LEU A 108 -7.20 5.73 3.01
N VAL A 109 -7.67 6.98 3.08
CA VAL A 109 -6.88 8.09 3.63
C VAL A 109 -7.14 8.11 5.13
N THR A 110 -6.08 8.16 5.93
CA THR A 110 -6.17 8.17 7.37
C THR A 110 -5.33 9.30 7.96
N GLU A 111 -5.77 9.79 9.09
CA GLU A 111 -5.00 10.72 9.92
C GLU A 111 -4.38 9.92 11.06
N SER A 112 -3.07 10.04 11.23
CA SER A 112 -2.35 9.19 12.17
C SER A 112 -2.04 9.96 13.46
N THR A 113 -2.33 9.32 14.59
CA THR A 113 -1.89 9.76 15.92
C THR A 113 -0.98 8.67 16.48
N GLU A 114 0.25 9.03 16.77
CA GLU A 114 1.21 8.09 17.32
C GLU A 114 1.23 8.20 18.83
N VAL A 115 1.14 7.06 19.51
CA VAL A 115 1.23 6.97 20.96
C VAL A 115 2.46 6.15 21.28
N THR A 116 3.36 6.76 22.06
CA THR A 116 4.62 6.12 22.47
C THR A 116 4.68 5.99 23.98
N ARG A 117 5.60 5.17 24.44
CA ARG A 117 5.85 5.01 25.87
C ARG A 117 6.58 6.21 26.44
#